data_b2804d4e0a2c8b92b974fa7e8e3d1ef6
#
_entry.id   b2804d4e0a2c8b92b974fa7e8e3d1ef6
#
_cell.length_a   1.000
_cell.length_b   1.000
_cell.length_c   1.000
_cell.angle_alpha   90.00
_cell.angle_beta   90.00
_cell.angle_gamma   90.00
#
_symmetry.space_group_name_H-M   'P 1'
#
loop_
_entity.id
_entity.type
_entity.pdbx_description
1 polymer ?
#
loop_
_entity_poly.entity_id
_entity_poly.type
_entity_poly.pdbx_seq_one_letter_code
_entity_poly.pdbx_strand_id
1 'polypeptide(L)'
;MSDDEKLSLGLVNEIAREMLAAINGMEFGEALATLMDKKICNVSFRTLKSVTGLDNTTVSNMKKGKNLTKENVVSCCLGIHIPFRLSNRLLQLAERPLDLTLPGAKGEENTIYDQILHLYWAEDYSDTYAELVAIHYEHLIHQPPIK
;
A
#
# COMPACT_ATOMS: atom_id res chain seq x y z
N MET A 1 -22.38 -9.37 -12.86
CA MET A 1 -21.83 -8.02 -12.64
C MET A 1 -22.74 -7.00 -13.35
N SER A 2 -23.16 -5.98 -12.62
CA SER A 2 -24.00 -4.91 -13.18
C SER A 2 -23.20 -4.00 -14.12
N ASP A 3 -23.89 -3.20 -14.92
CA ASP A 3 -23.24 -2.23 -15.81
C ASP A 3 -22.47 -1.18 -15.02
N ASP A 4 -23.02 -0.73 -13.87
CA ASP A 4 -22.36 0.23 -12.99
C ASP A 4 -21.07 -0.34 -12.40
N GLU A 5 -21.08 -1.62 -11.99
CA GLU A 5 -19.88 -2.30 -11.49
C GLU A 5 -18.80 -2.43 -12.57
N LYS A 6 -19.21 -2.75 -13.81
CA LYS A 6 -18.27 -2.82 -14.94
C LYS A 6 -17.64 -1.47 -15.24
N LEU A 7 -18.42 -0.39 -15.18
CA LEU A 7 -17.91 0.97 -15.37
C LEU A 7 -16.93 1.35 -14.27
N SER A 8 -17.26 1.03 -13.01
CA SER A 8 -16.37 1.32 -11.88
C SER A 8 -15.04 0.58 -11.99
N LEU A 9 -15.06 -0.71 -12.37
CA LEU A 9 -13.84 -1.50 -12.58
C LEU A 9 -13.00 -0.94 -13.74
N GLY A 10 -13.66 -0.55 -14.83
CA GLY A 10 -13.00 0.06 -15.99
C GLY A 10 -12.30 1.36 -15.61
N LEU A 11 -12.96 2.20 -14.81
CA LEU A 11 -12.40 3.47 -14.35
C LEU A 11 -11.19 3.25 -13.44
N VAL A 12 -11.27 2.31 -12.48
CA VAL A 12 -10.15 1.97 -11.58
C VAL A 12 -8.95 1.49 -12.40
N ASN A 13 -9.17 0.62 -13.39
CA ASN A 13 -8.10 0.14 -14.26
C ASN A 13 -7.43 1.26 -15.05
N GLU A 14 -8.22 2.20 -15.56
CA GLU A 14 -7.70 3.34 -16.31
C GLU A 14 -6.85 4.25 -15.41
N ILE A 15 -7.36 4.57 -14.23
CA ILE A 15 -6.63 5.38 -13.24
C ILE A 15 -5.32 4.67 -12.85
N ALA A 16 -5.36 3.37 -12.60
CA ALA A 16 -4.18 2.60 -12.26
C ALA A 16 -3.13 2.64 -13.38
N ARG A 17 -3.57 2.56 -14.63
CA ARG A 17 -2.67 2.65 -15.79
C ARG A 17 -1.99 4.01 -15.88
N GLU A 18 -2.74 5.09 -15.67
CA GLU A 18 -2.20 6.45 -15.66
C GLU A 18 -1.19 6.63 -14.54
N MET A 19 -1.50 6.13 -13.35
CA MET A 19 -0.60 6.20 -12.20
C MET A 19 0.69 5.41 -12.45
N LEU A 20 0.59 4.20 -13.03
CA LEU A 20 1.75 3.39 -13.38
C LEU A 20 2.64 4.11 -14.40
N ALA A 21 2.02 4.77 -15.39
CA ALA A 21 2.77 5.54 -16.37
C ALA A 21 3.50 6.71 -15.71
N ALA A 22 2.88 7.37 -14.72
CA ALA A 22 3.47 8.51 -14.02
C ALA A 22 4.74 8.12 -13.23
N ILE A 23 4.83 6.89 -12.75
CA ILE A 23 5.98 6.44 -11.96
C ILE A 23 6.94 5.54 -12.75
N ASN A 24 6.73 5.40 -14.04
CA ASN A 24 7.57 4.54 -14.89
C ASN A 24 9.04 4.98 -14.84
N GLY A 25 9.93 4.04 -14.57
CA GLY A 25 11.37 4.29 -14.49
C GLY A 25 11.84 4.94 -13.19
N MET A 26 10.96 5.18 -12.23
CA MET A 26 11.31 5.79 -10.94
C MET A 26 11.77 4.75 -9.93
N GLU A 27 12.63 5.16 -9.01
CA GLU A 27 12.93 4.39 -7.82
C GLU A 27 11.81 4.53 -6.80
N PHE A 28 11.83 3.71 -5.74
CA PHE A 28 10.75 3.65 -4.74
C PHE A 28 10.40 5.02 -4.17
N GLY A 29 11.39 5.77 -3.66
CA GLY A 29 11.14 7.04 -2.99
C GLY A 29 10.50 8.08 -3.91
N GLU A 30 10.99 8.18 -5.15
CA GLU A 30 10.41 9.06 -6.16
C GLU A 30 8.99 8.64 -6.53
N ALA A 31 8.78 7.33 -6.73
CA ALA A 31 7.47 6.80 -7.08
C ALA A 31 6.45 7.07 -5.98
N LEU A 32 6.82 6.84 -4.72
CA LEU A 32 5.95 7.11 -3.58
C LEU A 32 5.58 8.58 -3.52
N ALA A 33 6.57 9.48 -3.61
CA ALA A 33 6.35 10.92 -3.58
C ALA A 33 5.42 11.36 -4.73
N THR A 34 5.63 10.82 -5.93
CA THR A 34 4.80 11.13 -7.09
C THR A 34 3.35 10.71 -6.89
N LEU A 35 3.12 9.49 -6.37
CA LEU A 35 1.77 9.02 -6.08
C LEU A 35 1.08 9.85 -5.00
N MET A 36 1.83 10.37 -4.04
CA MET A 36 1.27 11.19 -2.96
C MET A 36 0.97 12.63 -3.37
N ASP A 37 1.46 13.06 -4.52
CA ASP A 37 1.30 14.43 -5.02
C ASP A 37 -0.17 14.85 -5.10
N LYS A 38 -0.42 16.16 -5.01
CA LYS A 38 -1.77 16.77 -5.06
C LYS A 38 -2.57 16.35 -6.28
N LYS A 39 -1.89 16.10 -7.40
CA LYS A 39 -2.54 15.75 -8.68
C LYS A 39 -2.96 14.29 -8.75
N ILE A 40 -2.47 13.45 -7.86
CA ILE A 40 -2.74 12.01 -7.89
C ILE A 40 -3.53 11.61 -6.65
N CYS A 41 -2.88 11.22 -5.54
CA CYS A 41 -3.58 10.79 -4.33
C CYS A 41 -3.85 11.93 -3.36
N ASN A 42 -3.12 13.01 -3.47
CA ASN A 42 -3.23 14.18 -2.59
C ASN A 42 -3.15 13.83 -1.10
N VAL A 43 -2.13 13.05 -0.74
CA VAL A 43 -1.86 12.66 0.63
C VAL A 43 -0.48 13.19 1.02
N SER A 44 -0.42 14.06 2.02
CA SER A 44 0.87 14.56 2.51
C SER A 44 1.57 13.50 3.37
N PHE A 45 2.89 13.61 3.51
CA PHE A 45 3.64 12.73 4.42
C PHE A 45 3.18 12.88 5.86
N ARG A 46 2.75 14.08 6.26
CA ARG A 46 2.17 14.32 7.58
C ARG A 46 0.88 13.51 7.78
N THR A 47 -0.01 13.52 6.78
CA THR A 47 -1.24 12.75 6.81
C THR A 47 -0.94 11.25 6.84
N LEU A 48 0.00 10.79 6.01
CA LEU A 48 0.40 9.39 6.00
C LEU A 48 0.85 8.93 7.38
N LYS A 49 1.72 9.70 8.05
CA LYS A 49 2.18 9.38 9.40
C LYS A 49 1.04 9.34 10.41
N SER A 50 0.10 10.27 10.33
CA SER A 50 -1.03 10.31 11.28
C SER A 50 -2.02 9.17 11.05
N VAL A 51 -2.14 8.66 9.83
CA VAL A 51 -3.02 7.54 9.51
C VAL A 51 -2.39 6.20 9.89
N THR A 52 -1.13 5.99 9.55
CA THR A 52 -0.44 4.70 9.72
C THR A 52 0.30 4.56 11.04
N GLY A 53 0.61 5.66 11.70
CA GLY A 53 1.46 5.67 12.90
C GLY A 53 2.95 5.54 12.59
N LEU A 54 3.36 5.51 11.32
CA LEU A 54 4.77 5.51 10.95
C LEU A 54 5.45 6.79 11.46
N ASP A 55 6.65 6.65 12.04
CA ASP A 55 7.36 7.81 12.57
C ASP A 55 8.13 8.59 11.50
N ASN A 56 8.61 9.79 11.87
CA ASN A 56 9.35 10.66 10.95
C ASN A 56 10.60 10.00 10.40
N THR A 57 11.34 9.27 11.23
CA THR A 57 12.58 8.61 10.84
C THR A 57 12.32 7.52 9.81
N THR A 58 11.31 6.69 10.05
CA THR A 58 10.92 5.62 9.12
C THR A 58 10.52 6.18 7.76
N VAL A 59 9.64 7.18 7.74
CA VAL A 59 9.18 7.79 6.49
C VAL A 59 10.34 8.47 5.76
N SER A 60 11.20 9.20 6.47
CA SER A 60 12.38 9.83 5.89
C SER A 60 13.32 8.81 5.26
N ASN A 61 13.55 7.68 5.94
CA ASN A 61 14.39 6.61 5.40
C ASN A 61 13.77 5.97 4.16
N MET A 62 12.46 5.77 4.14
CA MET A 62 11.76 5.21 2.98
C MET A 62 11.89 6.10 1.75
N LYS A 63 11.81 7.41 1.92
CA LYS A 63 12.04 8.37 0.82
C LYS A 63 13.43 8.22 0.21
N LYS A 64 14.40 7.80 1.01
CA LYS A 64 15.79 7.59 0.58
C LYS A 64 16.04 6.16 0.10
N GLY A 65 15.01 5.33 0.03
CA GLY A 65 15.14 3.93 -0.37
C GLY A 65 15.67 3.02 0.73
N LYS A 66 15.59 3.44 1.99
CA LYS A 66 16.04 2.66 3.15
C LYS A 66 14.86 2.15 3.96
N ASN A 67 15.05 1.05 4.69
CA ASN A 67 14.03 0.43 5.55
C ASN A 67 12.74 0.07 4.80
N LEU A 68 12.90 -0.39 3.55
CA LEU A 68 11.78 -0.78 2.70
C LEU A 68 11.34 -2.22 3.02
N THR A 69 10.83 -2.42 4.23
CA THR A 69 10.25 -3.71 4.63
C THR A 69 8.84 -3.86 4.05
N LYS A 70 8.34 -5.09 3.93
CA LYS A 70 6.96 -5.31 3.50
C LYS A 70 5.98 -4.58 4.41
N GLU A 71 6.18 -4.64 5.73
CA GLU A 71 5.34 -3.93 6.69
C GLU A 71 5.25 -2.44 6.36
N ASN A 72 6.39 -1.78 6.19
CA ASN A 72 6.43 -0.34 5.92
C ASN A 72 5.82 0.01 4.56
N VAL A 73 6.15 -0.75 3.52
CA VAL A 73 5.65 -0.49 2.16
C VAL A 73 4.14 -0.70 2.09
N VAL A 74 3.63 -1.81 2.62
CA VAL A 74 2.20 -2.10 2.62
C VAL A 74 1.43 -1.08 3.46
N SER A 75 1.99 -0.68 4.61
CA SER A 75 1.38 0.37 5.44
C SER A 75 1.21 1.67 4.64
N CYS A 76 2.23 2.08 3.90
CA CYS A 76 2.14 3.25 3.03
C CYS A 76 1.09 3.07 1.93
N CYS A 77 1.07 1.92 1.27
CA CYS A 77 0.11 1.65 0.19
C CYS A 77 -1.33 1.76 0.69
N LEU A 78 -1.63 1.16 1.84
CA LEU A 78 -2.95 1.23 2.45
C LEU A 78 -3.27 2.66 2.93
N GLY A 79 -2.27 3.37 3.43
CA GLY A 79 -2.44 4.75 3.94
C GLY A 79 -2.73 5.77 2.85
N ILE A 80 -2.24 5.56 1.64
CA ILE A 80 -2.50 6.46 0.51
C ILE A 80 -3.62 5.96 -0.41
N HIS A 81 -4.19 4.80 -0.11
CA HIS A 81 -5.35 4.25 -0.83
C HIS A 81 -5.10 4.07 -2.34
N ILE A 82 -4.03 3.37 -2.68
CA ILE A 82 -3.74 3.05 -4.09
C ILE A 82 -4.20 1.64 -4.45
N PRO A 83 -4.69 1.44 -5.69
CA PRO A 83 -5.12 0.10 -6.14
C PRO A 83 -3.98 -0.92 -6.10
N PHE A 84 -4.33 -2.20 -6.04
CA PHE A 84 -3.36 -3.30 -5.95
C PHE A 84 -2.23 -3.23 -6.96
N ARG A 85 -2.52 -2.86 -8.22
CA ARG A 85 -1.49 -2.79 -9.27
C ARG A 85 -0.35 -1.83 -8.90
N LEU A 86 -0.70 -0.70 -8.26
CA LEU A 86 0.29 0.27 -7.78
C LEU A 86 1.04 -0.25 -6.57
N SER A 87 0.33 -0.86 -5.61
CA SER A 87 0.95 -1.46 -4.44
C SER A 87 1.93 -2.56 -4.83
N ASN A 88 1.54 -3.41 -5.78
CA ASN A 88 2.41 -4.46 -6.30
C ASN A 88 3.67 -3.87 -6.95
N ARG A 89 3.51 -2.78 -7.72
CA ARG A 89 4.64 -2.09 -8.33
C ARG A 89 5.58 -1.50 -7.28
N LEU A 90 5.04 -0.86 -6.25
CA LEU A 90 5.87 -0.31 -5.15
C LEU A 90 6.63 -1.43 -4.41
N LEU A 91 5.98 -2.57 -4.18
CA LEU A 91 6.65 -3.73 -3.58
C LEU A 91 7.80 -4.24 -4.45
N GLN A 92 7.61 -4.27 -5.76
CA GLN A 92 8.68 -4.64 -6.71
C GLN A 92 9.83 -3.63 -6.66
N LEU A 93 9.53 -2.33 -6.64
CA LEU A 93 10.56 -1.29 -6.55
C LEU A 93 11.31 -1.34 -5.21
N ALA A 94 10.65 -1.79 -4.15
CA ALA A 94 11.27 -1.99 -2.84
C ALA A 94 12.05 -3.30 -2.74
N GLU A 95 12.06 -4.11 -3.80
CA GLU A 95 12.65 -5.44 -3.83
C GLU A 95 12.04 -6.37 -2.77
N ARG A 96 10.71 -6.23 -2.56
CA ARG A 96 9.92 -7.03 -1.63
C ARG A 96 8.67 -7.60 -2.29
N PRO A 97 8.79 -8.27 -3.46
CA PRO A 97 7.62 -8.83 -4.13
C PRO A 97 6.93 -9.89 -3.25
N LEU A 98 5.62 -10.03 -3.43
CA LEU A 98 4.85 -11.03 -2.70
C LEU A 98 4.93 -12.38 -3.44
N ASP A 99 5.72 -13.30 -2.94
CA ASP A 99 5.81 -14.64 -3.49
C ASP A 99 4.78 -15.53 -2.80
N LEU A 100 3.67 -15.80 -3.50
CA LEU A 100 2.57 -16.60 -2.99
C LEU A 100 2.87 -18.11 -3.00
N THR A 101 3.98 -18.52 -3.60
CA THR A 101 4.37 -19.93 -3.68
C THR A 101 5.23 -20.40 -2.51
N LEU A 102 5.68 -19.46 -1.64
CA LEU A 102 6.51 -19.82 -0.49
C LEU A 102 5.72 -20.69 0.49
N PRO A 103 6.34 -21.75 1.03
CA PRO A 103 5.70 -22.58 2.04
C PRO A 103 5.74 -21.93 3.42
N GLY A 104 4.87 -22.38 4.32
CA GLY A 104 4.88 -22.02 5.73
C GLY A 104 4.39 -20.61 6.03
N ALA A 105 4.84 -20.06 7.14
CA ALA A 105 4.35 -18.78 7.68
C ALA A 105 4.56 -17.61 6.74
N LYS A 106 5.70 -17.55 6.03
CA LYS A 106 5.97 -16.46 5.09
C LYS A 106 5.04 -16.48 3.89
N GLY A 107 4.70 -17.66 3.38
CA GLY A 107 3.73 -17.81 2.31
C GLY A 107 2.34 -17.39 2.74
N GLU A 108 1.94 -17.75 3.96
CA GLU A 108 0.67 -17.33 4.55
C GLU A 108 0.62 -15.81 4.70
N GLU A 109 1.67 -15.20 5.21
CA GLU A 109 1.77 -13.75 5.35
C GLU A 109 1.65 -13.04 3.99
N ASN A 110 2.36 -13.55 2.97
CA ASN A 110 2.28 -12.98 1.62
C ASN A 110 0.87 -13.10 1.05
N THR A 111 0.19 -14.22 1.28
CA THR A 111 -1.20 -14.41 0.85
C THR A 111 -2.13 -13.39 1.50
N ILE A 112 -1.95 -13.12 2.79
CA ILE A 112 -2.77 -12.12 3.50
C ILE A 112 -2.46 -10.71 3.00
N TYR A 113 -1.19 -10.36 2.78
CA TYR A 113 -0.83 -9.09 2.14
C TYR A 113 -1.53 -8.93 0.78
N ASP A 114 -1.48 -9.97 -0.05
CA ASP A 114 -2.14 -9.95 -1.35
C ASP A 114 -3.64 -9.68 -1.22
N GLN A 115 -4.30 -10.35 -0.28
CA GLN A 115 -5.73 -10.18 -0.05
C GLN A 115 -6.09 -8.79 0.43
N ILE A 116 -5.38 -8.24 1.42
CA ILE A 116 -5.71 -6.90 1.93
C ILE A 116 -5.45 -5.81 0.91
N LEU A 117 -4.41 -5.96 0.10
CA LEU A 117 -4.11 -4.98 -0.96
C LEU A 117 -5.15 -5.02 -2.09
N HIS A 118 -5.79 -6.16 -2.33
CA HIS A 118 -6.88 -6.28 -3.31
C HIS A 118 -8.21 -5.81 -2.75
N LEU A 119 -8.53 -6.16 -1.49
CA LEU A 119 -9.87 -6.03 -0.93
C LEU A 119 -10.05 -4.79 -0.06
N TYR A 120 -8.99 -4.29 0.57
CA TYR A 120 -9.08 -3.24 1.58
C TYR A 120 -8.33 -1.95 1.24
N TRP A 121 -7.78 -1.82 0.05
CA TRP A 121 -6.97 -0.65 -0.29
C TRP A 121 -7.76 0.67 -0.20
N ALA A 122 -9.07 0.64 -0.45
CA ALA A 122 -9.94 1.82 -0.40
C ALA A 122 -10.58 2.03 0.98
N GLU A 123 -10.41 1.08 1.90
CA GLU A 123 -10.99 1.12 3.23
C GLU A 123 -10.17 2.00 4.18
N ASP A 124 -10.77 2.37 5.31
CA ASP A 124 -10.06 3.09 6.36
C ASP A 124 -8.92 2.23 6.91
N TYR A 125 -7.74 2.83 7.09
CA TYR A 125 -6.55 2.10 7.56
C TYR A 125 -6.78 1.43 8.92
N SER A 126 -7.42 2.14 9.85
CA SER A 126 -7.70 1.60 11.19
C SER A 126 -8.66 0.41 11.13
N ASP A 127 -9.63 0.43 10.21
CA ASP A 127 -10.54 -0.69 10.02
C ASP A 127 -9.81 -1.91 9.46
N THR A 128 -8.90 -1.70 8.50
CA THR A 128 -8.05 -2.77 7.97
C THR A 128 -7.18 -3.37 9.08
N TYR A 129 -6.59 -2.52 9.91
CA TYR A 129 -5.79 -2.98 11.04
C TYR A 129 -6.64 -3.82 12.01
N ALA A 130 -7.86 -3.38 12.31
CA ALA A 130 -8.77 -4.12 13.19
C ALA A 130 -9.12 -5.51 12.63
N GLU A 131 -9.30 -5.63 11.31
CA GLU A 131 -9.52 -6.92 10.66
C GLU A 131 -8.30 -7.85 10.84
N LEU A 132 -7.10 -7.31 10.72
CA LEU A 132 -5.87 -8.09 10.93
C LEU A 132 -5.72 -8.52 12.39
N VAL A 133 -6.09 -7.67 13.35
CA VAL A 133 -6.13 -8.04 14.77
C VAL A 133 -7.05 -9.23 14.99
N ALA A 134 -8.22 -9.22 14.36
CA ALA A 134 -9.21 -10.29 14.50
C ALA A 134 -8.68 -11.66 14.07
N ILE A 135 -7.75 -11.70 13.11
CA ILE A 135 -7.15 -12.94 12.62
C ILE A 135 -5.71 -13.17 13.10
N HIS A 136 -5.25 -12.33 14.04
CA HIS A 136 -3.91 -12.42 14.65
C HIS A 136 -2.74 -12.18 13.67
N TYR A 137 -2.95 -11.30 12.68
CA TYR A 137 -1.93 -10.89 11.71
C TYR A 137 -1.66 -9.38 11.74
N GLU A 138 -1.92 -8.72 12.88
CA GLU A 138 -1.71 -7.28 13.05
C GLU A 138 -0.27 -6.84 12.86
N HIS A 139 0.69 -7.75 13.02
CA HIS A 139 2.11 -7.45 12.81
C HIS A 139 2.49 -7.22 11.34
N LEU A 140 1.57 -7.49 10.40
CA LEU A 140 1.82 -7.31 8.96
C LEU A 140 1.86 -5.84 8.54
N ILE A 141 1.16 -4.97 9.26
CA ILE A 141 1.18 -3.52 8.98
C ILE A 141 1.43 -2.76 10.27
N HIS A 142 1.83 -1.50 10.12
CA HIS A 142 2.12 -0.66 11.27
C HIS A 142 0.84 -0.33 12.04
N GLN A 143 0.93 -0.30 13.36
CA GLN A 143 -0.21 0.02 14.22
C GLN A 143 -0.56 1.50 14.08
N PRO A 144 -1.83 1.83 13.74
CA PRO A 144 -2.24 3.23 13.69
C PRO A 144 -2.23 3.86 15.08
N PRO A 145 -2.12 5.20 15.16
CA PRO A 145 -2.15 5.88 16.46
C PRO A 145 -3.45 5.61 17.21
N ILE A 146 -3.35 5.50 18.52
CA ILE A 146 -4.51 5.36 19.40
C ILE A 146 -5.15 6.74 19.51
N LYS A 147 -6.44 6.79 19.20
CA LYS A 147 -7.24 8.02 19.31
C LYS A 147 -7.82 8.16 20.71
#